data_c905c7ed644d276d0d5baa3762875a3c
#
_entry.id   c905c7ed644d276d0d5baa3762875a3c
#
_cell.length_a   1.000
_cell.length_b   1.000
_cell.length_c   1.000
_cell.angle_alpha   90.00
_cell.angle_beta   90.00
_cell.angle_gamma   90.00
#
_symmetry.space_group_name_H-M   'P 1'
#
loop_
_entity.id
_entity.type
_entity.pdbx_description
1 polymer ?
#
loop_
_entity_poly.entity_id
_entity_poly.type
_entity_poly.pdbx_seq_one_letter_code
_entity_poly.pdbx_strand_id
1 'polypeptide(L)'
;MIYTEILLPSHAPREYADRETLWNAVEKAEKGKKAQLAYSFDISFQNEFTQEENIVLARQFLAEHFVSRGMVVDFAVHEPEKEEGGINNPHFHFMCPIRPIEQNGKWGLKQKREYVLDENGNRIPDGKGDYAFNAVPTTDWGSAETLEFWREQWAVMCNAKFEEKGLEVRIDHRSYERQSIELLPTVHEGPTVRAMEKKGIKTEKGEFNRWIKRTNAFIRDLRKSLAALLESIKEIKAELDKPQSEPMIIPLQRYFDMRNAKA
;
A
#
# COMPACT_ATOMS: atom_id res chain seq x y z
N MET A 1 -3.99 23.70 2.78
CA MET A 1 -4.74 22.78 1.91
C MET A 1 -4.40 23.12 0.48
N ILE A 2 -3.93 22.16 -0.30
CA ILE A 2 -3.40 22.38 -1.67
C ILE A 2 -4.49 22.18 -2.71
N TYR A 3 -5.30 21.13 -2.52
CA TYR A 3 -6.35 20.76 -3.44
C TYR A 3 -7.55 20.14 -2.70
N THR A 4 -8.75 20.43 -3.16
CA THR A 4 -9.98 19.78 -2.67
C THR A 4 -11.00 19.67 -3.78
N GLU A 5 -11.68 18.54 -3.85
CA GLU A 5 -12.76 18.31 -4.82
C GLU A 5 -13.75 17.29 -4.25
N ILE A 6 -15.01 17.40 -4.64
CA ILE A 6 -15.99 16.34 -4.46
C ILE A 6 -16.30 15.72 -5.81
N LEU A 7 -16.06 14.42 -5.92
CA LEU A 7 -16.37 13.62 -7.10
C LEU A 7 -17.71 12.91 -6.89
N LEU A 8 -18.63 13.12 -7.81
CA LEU A 8 -19.97 12.58 -7.74
C LEU A 8 -20.23 11.54 -8.85
N PRO A 9 -20.87 10.41 -8.54
CA PRO A 9 -21.41 9.54 -9.55
C PRO A 9 -22.57 10.25 -10.29
N SER A 10 -22.81 9.90 -11.54
CA SER A 10 -23.73 10.61 -12.45
C SER A 10 -25.18 10.71 -11.94
N HIS A 11 -25.59 9.76 -11.10
CA HIS A 11 -26.93 9.70 -10.51
C HIS A 11 -27.07 10.44 -9.17
N ALA A 12 -25.94 10.96 -8.62
CA ALA A 12 -26.00 11.73 -7.37
C ALA A 12 -26.54 13.14 -7.59
N PRO A 13 -27.28 13.70 -6.61
CA PRO A 13 -27.71 15.09 -6.65
C PRO A 13 -26.52 16.04 -6.80
N ARG A 14 -26.61 17.00 -7.72
CA ARG A 14 -25.54 17.95 -8.03
C ARG A 14 -25.19 18.87 -6.84
N GLU A 15 -26.16 19.12 -5.96
CA GLU A 15 -25.96 19.90 -4.74
C GLU A 15 -24.92 19.28 -3.80
N TYR A 16 -24.68 17.99 -3.88
CA TYR A 16 -23.64 17.31 -3.09
C TYR A 16 -22.21 17.64 -3.54
N ALA A 17 -22.03 18.43 -4.57
CA ALA A 17 -20.74 19.06 -4.88
C ALA A 17 -20.33 20.11 -3.83
N ASP A 18 -21.30 20.63 -3.05
CA ASP A 18 -21.03 21.43 -1.86
C ASP A 18 -20.81 20.54 -0.64
N ARG A 19 -19.66 20.72 0.03
CA ARG A 19 -19.22 19.85 1.14
C ARG A 19 -20.15 19.92 2.34
N GLU A 20 -20.62 21.10 2.71
CA GLU A 20 -21.53 21.28 3.83
C GLU A 20 -22.87 20.60 3.55
N THR A 21 -23.42 20.79 2.38
CA THR A 21 -24.66 20.14 1.91
C THR A 21 -24.54 18.63 1.92
N LEU A 22 -23.44 18.08 1.39
CA LEU A 22 -23.17 16.64 1.38
C LEU A 22 -23.17 16.05 2.79
N TRP A 23 -22.31 16.58 3.68
CA TRP A 23 -22.12 15.96 4.99
C TRP A 23 -23.31 16.15 5.92
N ASN A 24 -24.04 17.28 5.80
CA ASN A 24 -25.32 17.45 6.48
C ASN A 24 -26.37 16.45 5.99
N ALA A 25 -26.41 16.15 4.70
CA ALA A 25 -27.31 15.13 4.14
C ALA A 25 -26.93 13.71 4.61
N VAL A 26 -25.63 13.39 4.68
CA VAL A 26 -25.12 12.10 5.19
C VAL A 26 -25.52 11.93 6.67
N GLU A 27 -25.28 12.93 7.51
CA GLU A 27 -25.64 12.89 8.92
C GLU A 27 -27.16 12.73 9.10
N LYS A 28 -27.95 13.48 8.37
CA LYS A 28 -29.41 13.42 8.41
C LYS A 28 -29.98 12.06 7.96
N ALA A 29 -29.30 11.36 7.06
CA ALA A 29 -29.70 10.03 6.60
C ALA A 29 -29.48 8.95 7.66
N GLU A 30 -28.67 9.22 8.71
CA GLU A 30 -28.39 8.29 9.77
C GLU A 30 -29.35 8.45 10.96
N LYS A 31 -29.81 7.32 11.49
CA LYS A 31 -30.76 7.30 12.62
C LYS A 31 -30.11 7.14 13.98
N GLY A 32 -28.89 6.66 14.03
CA GLY A 32 -28.19 6.31 15.27
C GLY A 32 -27.13 7.33 15.65
N LYS A 33 -27.13 7.80 16.91
CA LYS A 33 -26.12 8.74 17.44
C LYS A 33 -24.67 8.27 17.32
N LYS A 34 -24.43 6.97 17.18
CA LYS A 34 -23.10 6.34 17.01
C LYS A 34 -22.96 5.69 15.64
N ALA A 35 -23.78 6.09 14.67
CA ALA A 35 -23.69 5.54 13.34
C ALA A 35 -22.36 5.95 12.68
N GLN A 36 -21.68 5.00 12.08
CA GLN A 36 -20.54 5.30 11.23
C GLN A 36 -21.05 5.97 9.95
N LEU A 37 -20.49 7.14 9.60
CA LEU A 37 -20.96 7.96 8.48
C LEU A 37 -20.23 7.68 7.18
N ALA A 38 -18.91 7.45 7.29
CA ALA A 38 -18.04 7.34 6.13
C ALA A 38 -16.93 6.30 6.34
N TYR A 39 -16.40 5.81 5.22
CA TYR A 39 -15.06 5.28 5.13
C TYR A 39 -14.08 6.45 4.98
N SER A 40 -12.95 6.38 5.65
CA SER A 40 -11.85 7.34 5.52
C SER A 40 -10.60 6.63 5.04
N PHE A 41 -9.95 7.22 4.07
CA PHE A 41 -8.75 6.68 3.43
C PHE A 41 -7.62 7.70 3.49
N ASP A 42 -6.41 7.17 3.63
CA ASP A 42 -5.17 7.92 3.65
C ASP A 42 -4.17 7.18 2.75
N ILE A 43 -3.78 7.78 1.64
CA ILE A 43 -2.96 7.15 0.62
C ILE A 43 -1.75 8.03 0.32
N SER A 44 -0.56 7.42 0.38
CA SER A 44 0.69 8.10 0.06
C SER A 44 0.82 8.37 -1.44
N PHE A 45 1.29 9.55 -1.77
CA PHE A 45 1.77 9.92 -3.09
C PHE A 45 3.21 9.45 -3.32
N GLN A 46 3.65 9.54 -4.56
CA GLN A 46 5.01 9.19 -4.93
C GLN A 46 5.87 10.46 -4.97
N ASN A 47 7.06 10.41 -4.35
CA ASN A 47 8.00 11.54 -4.32
C ASN A 47 8.64 11.80 -5.70
N GLU A 48 8.62 10.82 -6.59
CA GLU A 48 9.17 10.88 -7.93
C GLU A 48 8.26 11.61 -8.94
N PHE A 49 7.02 11.90 -8.53
CA PHE A 49 6.05 12.63 -9.34
C PHE A 49 5.93 14.07 -8.85
N THR A 50 5.61 14.99 -9.77
CA THR A 50 5.25 16.35 -9.36
C THR A 50 3.91 16.33 -8.59
N GLN A 51 3.62 17.41 -7.89
CA GLN A 51 2.36 17.54 -7.16
C GLN A 51 1.15 17.44 -8.10
N GLU A 52 1.23 18.06 -9.27
CA GLU A 52 0.20 18.05 -10.29
C GLU A 52 -0.01 16.64 -10.85
N GLU A 53 1.06 15.92 -11.15
CA GLU A 53 1.00 14.53 -11.60
C GLU A 53 0.34 13.62 -10.56
N ASN A 54 0.69 13.78 -9.29
CA ASN A 54 0.09 13.04 -8.18
C ASN A 54 -1.41 13.32 -8.03
N ILE A 55 -1.82 14.60 -8.13
CA ILE A 55 -3.25 14.98 -8.06
C ILE A 55 -4.03 14.39 -9.23
N VAL A 56 -3.50 14.48 -10.45
CA VAL A 56 -4.15 13.92 -11.64
C VAL A 56 -4.31 12.41 -11.51
N LEU A 57 -3.26 11.70 -11.07
CA LEU A 57 -3.28 10.26 -10.88
C LEU A 57 -4.29 9.84 -9.80
N ALA A 58 -4.32 10.56 -8.66
CA ALA A 58 -5.28 10.28 -7.59
C ALA A 58 -6.72 10.54 -8.06
N ARG A 59 -6.96 11.64 -8.76
CA ARG A 59 -8.28 11.96 -9.30
C ARG A 59 -8.78 10.89 -10.29
N GLN A 60 -7.90 10.40 -11.15
CA GLN A 60 -8.20 9.29 -12.06
C GLN A 60 -8.52 8.01 -11.28
N PHE A 61 -7.67 7.64 -10.32
CA PHE A 61 -7.89 6.48 -9.44
C PHE A 61 -9.25 6.53 -8.74
N LEU A 62 -9.59 7.67 -8.15
CA LEU A 62 -10.86 7.86 -7.45
C LEU A 62 -12.06 7.78 -8.40
N ALA A 63 -11.95 8.36 -9.60
CA ALA A 63 -13.01 8.30 -10.61
C ALA A 63 -13.25 6.87 -11.10
N GLU A 64 -12.18 6.13 -11.41
CA GLU A 64 -12.25 4.78 -11.99
C GLU A 64 -12.66 3.70 -10.99
N HIS A 65 -12.21 3.81 -9.72
CA HIS A 65 -12.36 2.73 -8.77
C HIS A 65 -13.36 2.98 -7.63
N PHE A 66 -13.80 4.23 -7.46
CA PHE A 66 -14.77 4.62 -6.43
C PHE A 66 -16.04 5.23 -7.06
N VAL A 67 -15.90 6.31 -7.81
CA VAL A 67 -17.05 7.01 -8.40
C VAL A 67 -17.80 6.13 -9.41
N SER A 68 -17.09 5.36 -10.24
CA SER A 68 -17.67 4.40 -11.17
C SER A 68 -18.51 3.31 -10.48
N ARG A 69 -18.21 3.01 -9.21
CA ARG A 69 -18.96 2.07 -8.36
C ARG A 69 -20.13 2.72 -7.61
N GLY A 70 -20.40 4.00 -7.87
CA GLY A 70 -21.50 4.75 -7.27
C GLY A 70 -21.15 5.43 -5.94
N MET A 71 -19.87 5.51 -5.56
CA MET A 71 -19.44 6.20 -4.35
C MET A 71 -19.30 7.69 -4.59
N VAL A 72 -19.76 8.50 -3.65
CA VAL A 72 -19.38 9.91 -3.54
C VAL A 72 -18.01 9.97 -2.87
N VAL A 73 -17.10 10.79 -3.38
CA VAL A 73 -15.74 10.94 -2.85
C VAL A 73 -15.47 12.39 -2.50
N ASP A 74 -15.25 12.68 -1.23
CA ASP A 74 -14.73 13.97 -0.75
C ASP A 74 -13.22 13.87 -0.59
N PHE A 75 -12.48 14.47 -1.49
CA PHE A 75 -11.04 14.34 -1.71
C PHE A 75 -10.30 15.61 -1.32
N ALA A 76 -9.18 15.46 -0.60
CA ALA A 76 -8.33 16.56 -0.16
C ALA A 76 -6.85 16.20 -0.20
N VAL A 77 -6.03 17.16 -0.64
CA VAL A 77 -4.57 17.13 -0.57
C VAL A 77 -4.10 18.28 0.29
N HIS A 78 -3.20 18.01 1.21
CA HIS A 78 -2.56 19.06 2.00
C HIS A 78 -1.03 18.95 1.94
N GLU A 79 -0.36 20.00 2.36
CA GLU A 79 1.08 20.05 2.37
C GLU A 79 1.64 19.00 3.32
N PRO A 80 2.57 18.15 2.86
CA PRO A 80 3.10 17.08 3.70
C PRO A 80 3.90 17.67 4.87
N GLU A 81 3.69 17.12 6.06
CA GLU A 81 4.62 17.36 7.16
C GLU A 81 5.97 16.70 6.81
N LYS A 82 7.06 17.44 6.99
CA LYS A 82 8.40 16.89 6.84
C LYS A 82 8.64 15.88 7.96
N GLU A 83 8.91 14.64 7.60
CA GLU A 83 9.35 13.63 8.56
C GLU A 83 10.78 13.95 9.05
N GLU A 84 11.12 13.40 10.22
CA GLU A 84 12.48 13.45 10.76
C GLU A 84 13.46 12.83 9.77
N GLY A 85 14.46 13.62 9.30
CA GLY A 85 15.35 13.22 8.21
C GLY A 85 15.08 13.90 6.86
N GLY A 86 14.04 14.74 6.76
CA GLY A 86 13.79 15.58 5.59
C GLY A 86 13.10 14.88 4.41
N ILE A 87 12.65 13.64 4.59
CA ILE A 87 11.87 12.94 3.57
C ILE A 87 10.44 13.45 3.62
N ASN A 88 9.94 13.95 2.49
CA ASN A 88 8.54 14.33 2.35
C ASN A 88 7.68 13.07 2.33
N ASN A 89 6.53 13.14 3.01
CA ASN A 89 5.49 12.12 2.94
C ASN A 89 4.23 12.73 2.30
N PRO A 90 4.26 13.00 0.98
CA PRO A 90 3.10 13.54 0.29
C PRO A 90 1.97 12.50 0.29
N HIS A 91 0.74 12.94 0.59
CA HIS A 91 -0.40 12.04 0.68
C HIS A 91 -1.71 12.78 0.43
N PHE A 92 -2.73 12.02 0.17
CA PHE A 92 -4.08 12.52 0.04
C PHE A 92 -5.04 11.77 0.95
N HIS A 93 -6.06 12.48 1.39
CA HIS A 93 -7.14 11.95 2.16
C HIS A 93 -8.42 12.00 1.35
N PHE A 94 -9.28 11.03 1.55
CA PHE A 94 -10.64 11.12 1.05
C PHE A 94 -11.62 10.38 1.96
N MET A 95 -12.85 10.83 1.92
CA MET A 95 -13.95 10.21 2.64
C MET A 95 -15.06 9.85 1.67
N CYS A 96 -15.67 8.69 1.92
CA CYS A 96 -16.81 8.22 1.14
C CYS A 96 -17.96 7.87 2.10
N PRO A 97 -19.17 8.43 1.93
CA PRO A 97 -20.33 7.99 2.68
C PRO A 97 -20.54 6.48 2.56
N ILE A 98 -20.89 5.82 3.66
CA ILE A 98 -21.13 4.36 3.66
C ILE A 98 -22.44 4.01 2.94
N ARG A 99 -23.43 4.92 2.99
CA ARG A 99 -24.67 4.70 2.26
C ARG A 99 -24.49 4.94 0.77
N PRO A 100 -24.92 4.01 -0.07
CA PRO A 100 -25.00 4.29 -1.51
C PRO A 100 -26.07 5.32 -1.81
N ILE A 101 -25.89 6.06 -2.90
CA ILE A 101 -26.97 6.81 -3.53
C ILE A 101 -27.60 5.91 -4.59
N GLU A 102 -28.90 5.73 -4.53
CA GLU A 102 -29.66 4.95 -5.51
C GLU A 102 -29.81 5.72 -6.83
N GLN A 103 -30.19 5.04 -7.90
CA GLN A 103 -30.37 5.66 -9.24
C GLN A 103 -31.39 6.79 -9.27
N ASN A 104 -32.27 6.87 -8.27
CA ASN A 104 -33.25 7.96 -8.10
C ASN A 104 -32.70 9.17 -7.32
N GLY A 105 -31.38 9.17 -6.99
CA GLY A 105 -30.70 10.22 -6.23
C GLY A 105 -30.94 10.20 -4.72
N LYS A 106 -31.61 9.19 -4.18
CA LYS A 106 -31.89 9.07 -2.73
C LYS A 106 -30.85 8.18 -2.04
N TRP A 107 -30.63 8.42 -0.74
CA TRP A 107 -29.80 7.57 0.09
C TRP A 107 -30.40 6.17 0.25
N GLY A 108 -29.64 5.15 -0.12
CA GLY A 108 -30.01 3.76 0.04
C GLY A 108 -29.75 3.22 1.44
N LEU A 109 -29.95 1.93 1.63
CA LEU A 109 -29.70 1.24 2.89
C LEU A 109 -28.25 0.77 2.96
N LYS A 110 -27.64 0.81 4.15
CA LYS A 110 -26.31 0.17 4.39
C LYS A 110 -26.38 -1.34 4.36
N GLN A 111 -27.50 -1.87 4.87
CA GLN A 111 -27.71 -3.31 5.05
C GLN A 111 -29.16 -3.67 4.71
N LYS A 112 -29.36 -4.86 4.21
CA LYS A 112 -30.67 -5.50 4.03
C LYS A 112 -30.82 -6.67 4.98
N ARG A 113 -32.06 -7.02 5.31
CA ARG A 113 -32.38 -8.21 6.10
C ARG A 113 -32.50 -9.40 5.17
N GLU A 114 -31.67 -10.42 5.38
CA GLU A 114 -31.85 -11.74 4.77
C GLU A 114 -32.38 -12.67 5.85
N TYR A 115 -33.67 -13.05 5.72
CA TYR A 115 -34.32 -13.88 6.73
C TYR A 115 -33.77 -15.29 6.69
N VAL A 116 -33.59 -15.88 7.89
CA VAL A 116 -33.22 -17.27 8.02
C VAL A 116 -34.46 -18.12 7.73
N LEU A 117 -34.32 -19.10 6.84
CA LEU A 117 -35.41 -19.96 6.42
C LEU A 117 -35.23 -21.37 6.99
N ASP A 118 -36.34 -22.07 7.26
CA ASP A 118 -36.36 -23.48 7.58
C ASP A 118 -36.23 -24.34 6.29
N GLU A 119 -36.23 -25.67 6.44
CA GLU A 119 -36.12 -26.63 5.32
C GLU A 119 -37.26 -26.52 4.32
N ASN A 120 -38.40 -25.91 4.70
CA ASN A 120 -39.59 -25.71 3.88
C ASN A 120 -39.66 -24.31 3.26
N GLY A 121 -38.62 -23.46 3.50
CA GLY A 121 -38.56 -22.09 2.98
C GLY A 121 -39.35 -21.06 3.81
N ASN A 122 -39.83 -21.40 5.01
CA ASN A 122 -40.52 -20.47 5.91
C ASN A 122 -39.52 -19.71 6.79
N ARG A 123 -39.85 -18.48 7.15
CA ARG A 123 -39.00 -17.67 8.07
C ARG A 123 -39.03 -18.24 9.46
N ILE A 124 -37.90 -18.41 10.08
CA ILE A 124 -37.73 -18.90 11.46
C ILE A 124 -38.02 -17.76 12.44
N PRO A 125 -38.97 -17.93 13.42
CA PRO A 125 -39.19 -16.94 14.47
C PRO A 125 -37.94 -16.72 15.34
N ASP A 126 -37.68 -15.47 15.77
CA ASP A 126 -36.55 -15.12 16.63
C ASP A 126 -36.81 -15.30 18.15
N GLY A 127 -38.03 -15.74 18.51
CA GLY A 127 -38.46 -15.89 19.89
C GLY A 127 -38.81 -14.56 20.61
N LYS A 128 -38.73 -13.41 19.93
CA LYS A 128 -39.02 -12.07 20.45
C LYS A 128 -40.18 -11.39 19.71
N GLY A 129 -40.89 -12.12 18.87
CA GLY A 129 -42.06 -11.65 18.13
C GLY A 129 -41.74 -11.10 16.73
N ASP A 130 -40.50 -11.32 16.24
CA ASP A 130 -40.05 -11.05 14.85
C ASP A 130 -39.41 -12.35 14.27
N TYR A 131 -38.80 -12.26 13.12
CA TYR A 131 -38.12 -13.37 12.45
C TYR A 131 -36.60 -13.19 12.49
N ALA A 132 -35.90 -14.31 12.67
CA ALA A 132 -34.45 -14.35 12.61
C ALA A 132 -33.95 -13.90 11.22
N PHE A 133 -32.97 -13.01 11.18
CA PHE A 133 -32.37 -12.52 9.94
C PHE A 133 -30.87 -12.25 10.13
N ASN A 134 -30.14 -12.31 9.01
CA ASN A 134 -28.78 -11.81 8.89
C ASN A 134 -28.83 -10.40 8.31
N ALA A 135 -28.08 -9.48 8.92
CA ALA A 135 -27.87 -8.15 8.37
C ALA A 135 -26.75 -8.23 7.34
N VAL A 136 -27.09 -8.15 6.06
CA VAL A 136 -26.14 -8.27 4.94
C VAL A 136 -25.88 -6.88 4.36
N PRO A 137 -24.61 -6.47 4.16
CA PRO A 137 -24.28 -5.20 3.51
C PRO A 137 -24.93 -5.11 2.11
N THR A 138 -25.38 -3.92 1.73
CA THR A 138 -25.95 -3.67 0.39
C THR A 138 -24.87 -3.42 -0.65
N THR A 139 -23.66 -3.10 -0.22
CA THR A 139 -22.49 -2.90 -1.05
C THR A 139 -21.32 -3.73 -0.51
N ASP A 140 -20.35 -4.01 -1.35
CA ASP A 140 -19.10 -4.68 -0.98
C ASP A 140 -17.99 -3.71 -0.56
N TRP A 141 -18.28 -2.41 -0.46
CA TRP A 141 -17.27 -1.35 -0.24
C TRP A 141 -16.46 -1.51 1.05
N GLY A 142 -17.01 -2.18 2.07
CA GLY A 142 -16.32 -2.48 3.32
C GLY A 142 -15.69 -3.87 3.38
N SER A 143 -15.66 -4.63 2.28
CA SER A 143 -15.06 -5.95 2.26
C SER A 143 -13.52 -5.91 2.21
N ALA A 144 -12.88 -6.95 2.72
CA ALA A 144 -11.43 -7.10 2.67
C ALA A 144 -10.94 -7.23 1.22
N GLU A 145 -11.71 -7.92 0.38
CA GLU A 145 -11.43 -8.14 -1.03
C GLU A 145 -11.45 -6.84 -1.81
N THR A 146 -12.44 -5.97 -1.55
CA THR A 146 -12.52 -4.66 -2.18
C THR A 146 -11.38 -3.75 -1.74
N LEU A 147 -11.00 -3.77 -0.46
CA LEU A 147 -9.85 -3.00 0.01
C LEU A 147 -8.54 -3.47 -0.65
N GLU A 148 -8.36 -4.79 -0.76
CA GLU A 148 -7.18 -5.36 -1.42
C GLU A 148 -7.13 -4.98 -2.91
N PHE A 149 -8.26 -5.06 -3.61
CA PHE A 149 -8.40 -4.61 -4.99
C PHE A 149 -8.00 -3.14 -5.16
N TRP A 150 -8.48 -2.23 -4.32
CA TRP A 150 -8.10 -0.81 -4.39
C TRP A 150 -6.60 -0.59 -4.15
N ARG A 151 -6.00 -1.31 -3.22
CA ARG A 151 -4.55 -1.24 -2.98
C ARG A 151 -3.75 -1.72 -4.19
N GLU A 152 -4.19 -2.80 -4.81
CA GLU A 152 -3.57 -3.31 -6.04
C GLU A 152 -3.69 -2.30 -7.19
N GLN A 153 -4.90 -1.76 -7.43
CA GLN A 153 -5.11 -0.80 -8.52
C GLN A 153 -4.28 0.47 -8.34
N TRP A 154 -4.15 0.99 -7.11
CA TRP A 154 -3.26 2.11 -6.85
C TRP A 154 -1.80 1.78 -7.22
N ALA A 155 -1.32 0.60 -6.82
CA ALA A 155 0.03 0.17 -7.18
C ALA A 155 0.22 0.00 -8.70
N VAL A 156 -0.76 -0.56 -9.39
CA VAL A 156 -0.76 -0.71 -10.86
C VAL A 156 -0.66 0.65 -11.55
N MET A 157 -1.48 1.62 -11.15
CA MET A 157 -1.49 2.96 -11.74
C MET A 157 -0.17 3.71 -11.48
N CYS A 158 0.35 3.65 -10.25
CA CYS A 158 1.67 4.24 -9.95
C CYS A 158 2.79 3.60 -10.77
N ASN A 159 2.79 2.27 -10.89
CA ASN A 159 3.82 1.55 -11.64
C ASN A 159 3.76 1.85 -13.14
N ALA A 160 2.56 2.00 -13.72
CA ALA A 160 2.40 2.43 -15.10
C ALA A 160 2.97 3.85 -15.30
N LYS A 161 2.74 4.76 -14.34
CA LYS A 161 3.30 6.11 -14.39
C LYS A 161 4.81 6.14 -14.22
N PHE A 162 5.38 5.27 -13.37
CA PHE A 162 6.83 5.10 -13.26
C PHE A 162 7.44 4.64 -14.60
N GLU A 163 6.80 3.68 -15.27
CA GLU A 163 7.23 3.17 -16.56
C GLU A 163 7.17 4.26 -17.66
N GLU A 164 6.06 5.01 -17.72
CA GLU A 164 5.91 6.17 -18.63
C GLU A 164 7.06 7.18 -18.47
N LYS A 165 7.53 7.39 -17.24
CA LYS A 165 8.63 8.31 -16.92
C LYS A 165 10.02 7.66 -17.06
N GLY A 166 10.13 6.40 -17.45
CA GLY A 166 11.40 5.68 -17.54
C GLY A 166 12.09 5.42 -16.20
N LEU A 167 11.33 5.38 -15.10
CA LEU A 167 11.85 5.13 -13.77
C LEU A 167 11.79 3.64 -13.43
N GLU A 168 12.86 3.12 -12.83
CA GLU A 168 12.95 1.70 -12.41
C GLU A 168 12.22 1.41 -11.10
N VAL A 169 11.84 2.45 -10.34
CA VAL A 169 11.11 2.30 -9.08
C VAL A 169 9.78 1.61 -9.30
N ARG A 170 9.43 0.70 -8.39
CA ARG A 170 8.12 0.02 -8.39
C ARG A 170 7.59 -0.08 -6.96
N ILE A 171 6.29 0.00 -6.81
CA ILE A 171 5.60 -0.25 -5.55
C ILE A 171 4.79 -1.54 -5.64
N ASP A 172 4.63 -2.21 -4.49
CA ASP A 172 3.85 -3.43 -4.34
C ASP A 172 2.89 -3.26 -3.17
N HIS A 173 1.60 -3.53 -3.39
CA HIS A 173 0.55 -3.41 -2.38
C HIS A 173 0.58 -4.50 -1.32
N ARG A 174 1.27 -5.62 -1.60
CA ARG A 174 1.31 -6.80 -0.73
C ARG A 174 2.21 -6.57 0.49
N SER A 175 1.92 -7.27 1.57
CA SER A 175 2.82 -7.31 2.73
C SER A 175 4.19 -7.90 2.38
N TYR A 176 5.23 -7.60 3.14
CA TYR A 176 6.56 -8.20 2.96
C TYR A 176 6.53 -9.73 2.95
N GLU A 177 5.68 -10.34 3.80
CA GLU A 177 5.48 -11.79 3.83
C GLU A 177 4.94 -12.32 2.50
N ARG A 178 3.91 -11.69 1.94
CA ARG A 178 3.33 -12.06 0.63
C ARG A 178 4.29 -11.81 -0.54
N GLN A 179 5.23 -10.90 -0.37
CA GLN A 179 6.31 -10.62 -1.33
C GLN A 179 7.52 -11.55 -1.13
N SER A 180 7.50 -12.43 -0.13
CA SER A 180 8.67 -13.24 0.28
C SER A 180 9.90 -12.39 0.62
N ILE A 181 9.68 -11.18 1.14
CA ILE A 181 10.73 -10.27 1.61
C ILE A 181 10.94 -10.52 3.10
N GLU A 182 12.10 -11.04 3.47
CA GLU A 182 12.49 -11.31 4.87
C GLU A 182 12.92 -10.03 5.60
N LEU A 183 12.05 -9.02 5.61
CA LEU A 183 12.21 -7.80 6.41
C LEU A 183 11.02 -7.67 7.34
N LEU A 184 11.26 -7.05 8.50
CA LEU A 184 10.21 -6.79 9.49
C LEU A 184 9.44 -5.51 9.11
N PRO A 185 8.10 -5.54 9.07
CA PRO A 185 7.30 -4.33 8.86
C PRO A 185 7.30 -3.47 10.13
N THR A 186 7.34 -2.14 9.96
CA THR A 186 7.13 -1.20 11.05
C THR A 186 5.67 -1.17 11.49
N VAL A 187 5.42 -0.82 12.76
CA VAL A 187 4.06 -0.64 13.28
C VAL A 187 3.63 0.82 13.17
N HIS A 188 2.34 1.04 12.92
CA HIS A 188 1.78 2.38 12.86
C HIS A 188 1.80 3.04 14.25
N GLU A 189 2.45 4.20 14.36
CA GLU A 189 2.60 4.92 15.62
C GLU A 189 1.34 5.71 16.00
N GLY A 190 0.65 6.25 15.05
CA GLY A 190 -0.48 7.14 15.25
C GLY A 190 -0.09 8.56 15.73
N PRO A 191 -1.04 9.54 15.68
CA PRO A 191 -0.74 10.94 15.96
C PRO A 191 -0.21 11.20 17.38
N THR A 192 -0.76 10.53 18.37
CA THR A 192 -0.38 10.72 19.78
C THR A 192 1.06 10.27 20.03
N VAL A 193 1.44 9.08 19.55
CA VAL A 193 2.79 8.54 19.68
C VAL A 193 3.79 9.44 18.95
N ARG A 194 3.49 9.84 17.72
CA ARG A 194 4.32 10.79 16.96
C ARG A 194 4.52 12.11 17.70
N ALA A 195 3.46 12.67 18.28
CA ALA A 195 3.55 13.91 19.06
C ALA A 195 4.42 13.76 20.32
N MET A 196 4.38 12.60 20.98
CA MET A 196 5.24 12.30 22.14
C MET A 196 6.70 12.16 21.72
N GLU A 197 6.99 11.37 20.68
CA GLU A 197 8.35 11.16 20.13
C GLU A 197 8.97 12.50 19.67
N LYS A 198 8.19 13.37 19.00
CA LYS A 198 8.63 14.70 18.59
C LYS A 198 9.04 15.60 19.78
N LYS A 199 8.46 15.35 20.96
CA LYS A 199 8.84 16.01 22.23
C LYS A 199 10.01 15.31 22.95
N GLY A 200 10.63 14.31 22.35
CA GLY A 200 11.71 13.53 22.95
C GLY A 200 11.27 12.47 23.95
N ILE A 201 9.96 12.22 24.07
CA ILE A 201 9.42 11.19 24.95
C ILE A 201 9.45 9.86 24.19
N LYS A 202 10.28 8.95 24.66
CA LYS A 202 10.41 7.60 24.08
C LYS A 202 9.15 6.79 24.39
N THR A 203 8.56 6.21 23.35
CA THR A 203 7.39 5.38 23.43
C THR A 203 7.72 3.93 23.09
N GLU A 204 6.93 2.98 23.56
CA GLU A 204 7.12 1.55 23.25
C GLU A 204 7.07 1.28 21.74
N LYS A 205 6.09 1.86 21.02
CA LYS A 205 5.98 1.72 19.56
C LYS A 205 7.16 2.36 18.83
N GLY A 206 7.61 3.54 19.27
CA GLY A 206 8.77 4.22 18.71
C GLY A 206 10.06 3.41 18.88
N GLU A 207 10.30 2.88 20.10
CA GLU A 207 11.46 2.01 20.37
C GLU A 207 11.39 0.71 19.53
N PHE A 208 10.20 0.11 19.40
CA PHE A 208 10.01 -1.06 18.58
C PHE A 208 10.32 -0.78 17.10
N ASN A 209 9.84 0.33 16.56
CA ASN A 209 10.16 0.75 15.18
C ASN A 209 11.66 1.04 15.00
N ARG A 210 12.33 1.65 15.97
CA ARG A 210 13.78 1.86 15.93
C ARG A 210 14.55 0.52 15.93
N TRP A 211 14.08 -0.44 16.71
CA TRP A 211 14.65 -1.80 16.71
C TRP A 211 14.45 -2.47 15.35
N ILE A 212 13.23 -2.43 14.76
CA ILE A 212 12.93 -2.97 13.42
C ILE A 212 13.87 -2.35 12.37
N LYS A 213 13.99 -1.02 12.37
CA LYS A 213 14.85 -0.31 11.40
C LYS A 213 16.32 -0.79 11.49
N ARG A 214 16.85 -0.93 12.70
CA ARG A 214 18.22 -1.46 12.93
C ARG A 214 18.36 -2.91 12.48
N THR A 215 17.41 -3.77 12.83
CA THR A 215 17.40 -5.17 12.40
C THR A 215 17.35 -5.30 10.89
N ASN A 216 16.47 -4.54 10.22
CA ASN A 216 16.38 -4.55 8.77
C ASN A 216 17.65 -4.01 8.09
N ALA A 217 18.32 -3.02 8.66
CA ALA A 217 19.62 -2.56 8.16
C ALA A 217 20.65 -3.67 8.25
N PHE A 218 20.75 -4.33 9.39
CA PHE A 218 21.67 -5.45 9.61
C PHE A 218 21.40 -6.62 8.62
N ILE A 219 20.13 -6.99 8.39
CA ILE A 219 19.77 -8.02 7.41
C ILE A 219 20.24 -7.62 5.99
N ARG A 220 20.03 -6.35 5.59
CA ARG A 220 20.51 -5.86 4.29
C ARG A 220 22.02 -5.93 4.14
N ASP A 221 22.77 -5.58 5.19
CA ASP A 221 24.23 -5.62 5.18
C ASP A 221 24.75 -7.06 5.11
N LEU A 222 24.13 -7.98 5.85
CA LEU A 222 24.43 -9.41 5.74
C LEU A 222 24.20 -9.95 4.32
N ARG A 223 23.09 -9.58 3.68
CA ARG A 223 22.81 -10.00 2.30
C ARG A 223 23.84 -9.47 1.30
N LYS A 224 24.25 -8.21 1.46
CA LYS A 224 25.34 -7.65 0.62
C LYS A 224 26.64 -8.42 0.79
N SER A 225 27.02 -8.73 2.04
CA SER A 225 28.21 -9.50 2.33
C SER A 225 28.14 -10.91 1.78
N LEU A 226 26.99 -11.57 1.88
CA LEU A 226 26.75 -12.89 1.33
C LEU A 226 26.85 -12.87 -0.20
N ALA A 227 26.23 -11.91 -0.86
CA ALA A 227 26.33 -11.76 -2.31
C ALA A 227 27.76 -11.56 -2.79
N ALA A 228 28.54 -10.73 -2.11
CA ALA A 228 29.96 -10.52 -2.41
C ALA A 228 30.79 -11.81 -2.23
N LEU A 229 30.53 -12.58 -1.17
CA LEU A 229 31.19 -13.87 -0.95
C LEU A 229 30.85 -14.89 -2.04
N LEU A 230 29.58 -14.96 -2.44
CA LEU A 230 29.15 -15.87 -3.52
C LEU A 230 29.81 -15.52 -4.85
N GLU A 231 29.97 -14.23 -5.15
CA GLU A 231 30.67 -13.79 -6.37
C GLU A 231 32.14 -14.15 -6.32
N SER A 232 32.83 -13.91 -5.20
CA SER A 232 34.24 -14.33 -5.00
C SER A 232 34.42 -15.84 -5.16
N ILE A 233 33.46 -16.64 -4.65
CA ILE A 233 33.48 -18.10 -4.83
C ILE A 233 33.37 -18.49 -6.30
N LYS A 234 32.51 -17.80 -7.07
CA LYS A 234 32.39 -18.05 -8.53
C LYS A 234 33.68 -17.71 -9.26
N GLU A 235 34.31 -16.58 -8.93
CA GLU A 235 35.58 -16.16 -9.51
C GLU A 235 36.69 -17.19 -9.23
N ILE A 236 36.84 -17.63 -7.98
CA ILE A 236 37.82 -18.65 -7.57
C ILE A 236 37.57 -19.98 -8.32
N LYS A 237 36.29 -20.42 -8.40
CA LYS A 237 35.97 -21.64 -9.16
C LYS A 237 36.34 -21.51 -10.63
N ALA A 238 35.99 -20.38 -11.26
CA ALA A 238 36.35 -20.13 -12.65
C ALA A 238 37.88 -20.09 -12.87
N GLU A 239 38.65 -19.71 -11.85
CA GLU A 239 40.10 -19.73 -11.94
C GLU A 239 40.69 -21.13 -11.76
N LEU A 240 40.10 -21.96 -10.88
CA LEU A 240 40.47 -23.36 -10.70
C LEU A 240 40.13 -24.25 -11.91
N ASP A 241 39.04 -23.92 -12.62
CA ASP A 241 38.59 -24.63 -13.81
C ASP A 241 39.43 -24.28 -15.07
N LYS A 242 40.31 -23.27 -15.00
CA LYS A 242 41.25 -22.98 -16.11
C LYS A 242 42.22 -24.15 -16.25
N PRO A 243 42.43 -24.65 -17.48
CA PRO A 243 43.39 -25.71 -17.69
C PRO A 243 44.76 -25.25 -17.18
N GLN A 244 45.28 -25.96 -16.19
CA GLN A 244 46.65 -25.72 -15.73
C GLN A 244 47.56 -25.91 -16.94
N SER A 245 48.38 -24.90 -17.27
CA SER A 245 49.40 -25.06 -18.30
C SER A 245 50.25 -26.26 -17.89
N GLU A 246 50.36 -27.23 -18.80
CA GLU A 246 51.27 -28.38 -18.56
C GLU A 246 52.60 -27.87 -18.04
N PRO A 247 53.15 -28.49 -17.00
CA PRO A 247 54.46 -28.08 -16.49
C PRO A 247 55.44 -28.21 -17.67
N MET A 248 56.15 -27.13 -17.97
CA MET A 248 57.11 -27.11 -19.06
C MET A 248 58.20 -28.10 -18.69
N ILE A 249 58.11 -29.33 -19.16
CA ILE A 249 59.13 -30.35 -19.02
C ILE A 249 60.29 -29.93 -19.92
N ILE A 250 61.28 -29.24 -19.33
CA ILE A 250 62.52 -28.90 -20.06
C ILE A 250 63.37 -30.17 -20.04
N PRO A 251 63.70 -30.73 -21.22
CA PRO A 251 64.64 -31.85 -21.32
C PRO A 251 65.92 -31.53 -20.54
N LEU A 252 66.42 -32.47 -19.77
CA LEU A 252 67.60 -32.27 -18.90
C LEU A 252 68.79 -31.68 -19.68
N GLN A 253 69.00 -32.06 -20.90
CA GLN A 253 70.03 -31.52 -21.80
C GLN A 253 69.88 -30.00 -22.00
N ARG A 254 68.67 -29.52 -22.26
CA ARG A 254 68.41 -28.10 -22.44
C ARG A 254 68.55 -27.30 -21.14
N TYR A 255 68.28 -27.91 -20.00
CA TYR A 255 68.54 -27.30 -18.70
C TYR A 255 70.02 -27.09 -18.43
N PHE A 256 70.90 -28.06 -18.78
CA PHE A 256 72.35 -27.95 -18.64
C PHE A 256 72.91 -26.92 -19.64
N ASP A 257 72.43 -26.89 -20.88
CA ASP A 257 72.86 -25.91 -21.90
C ASP A 257 72.52 -24.47 -21.47
N MET A 258 71.35 -24.24 -20.89
CA MET A 258 70.95 -22.93 -20.33
C MET A 258 71.80 -22.50 -19.11
N ARG A 259 72.28 -23.45 -18.31
CA ARG A 259 73.13 -23.16 -17.17
C ARG A 259 74.56 -22.85 -17.57
N ASN A 260 75.08 -23.54 -18.59
CA ASN A 260 76.41 -23.33 -19.11
C ASN A 260 76.54 -22.07 -19.99
N ALA A 261 75.41 -21.56 -20.51
CA ALA A 261 75.36 -20.30 -21.27
C ALA A 261 75.40 -19.04 -20.41
N LYS A 262 75.27 -19.19 -19.06
CA LYS A 262 75.30 -18.10 -18.08
C LYS A 262 76.59 -18.09 -17.22
N ALA A 263 77.51 -18.97 -17.47
CA ALA A 263 78.85 -18.98 -16.90
C ALA A 263 79.87 -18.45 -17.92
#